data_c7ec998f41707b34e5a0141455728af6
#
_entry.id   c7ec998f41707b34e5a0141455728af6
#
_cell.length_a   1.000
_cell.length_b   1.000
_cell.length_c   1.000
_cell.angle_alpha   90.00
_cell.angle_beta   90.00
_cell.angle_gamma   90.00
#
_symmetry.space_group_name_H-M   'P 1'
#
loop_
_entity.id
_entity.type
_entity.pdbx_description
1 polymer ?
#
loop_
_entity_poly.entity_id
_entity_poly.type
_entity_poly.pdbx_seq_one_letter_code
_entity_poly.pdbx_strand_id
1 'polypeptide(L)'
;GQGAASAQVVNLDIRRKVADLPIAGMPHLGSGITFAWNGTTVLASPNLGGGAVDVIDMKTWKTVRTIKTPGPGFFMRSHEQTPYAWTDSMMSPSAKDTLTIIDKRTLEPVAQVREPGKTLAHIEFTRDGRYALASVWEMDGALVVFDATTFKEVKRLPMKKPVGKYNVWNKITRSEGTSH
;
A
#
# COMPACT_ATOMS: atom_id res chain seq x y z
N GLY A 1 -12.14 -13.33 3.53
CA GLY A 1 -12.46 -14.04 2.29
C GLY A 1 -13.48 -13.30 1.46
N GLN A 2 -13.48 -13.53 0.19
CA GLN A 2 -14.43 -12.91 -0.75
C GLN A 2 -15.87 -13.27 -0.33
N GLY A 3 -16.72 -12.26 -0.14
CA GLY A 3 -18.10 -12.46 0.31
C GLY A 3 -18.29 -12.66 1.81
N ALA A 4 -17.24 -12.61 2.61
CA ALA A 4 -17.36 -12.65 4.07
C ALA A 4 -17.60 -11.25 4.64
N ALA A 5 -18.39 -11.16 5.71
CA ALA A 5 -18.67 -9.90 6.40
C ALA A 5 -17.52 -9.44 7.31
N SER A 6 -16.50 -10.26 7.50
CA SER A 6 -15.34 -9.97 8.35
C SER A 6 -14.09 -10.73 7.88
N ALA A 7 -12.92 -10.21 8.22
CA ALA A 7 -11.68 -10.96 8.17
C ALA A 7 -11.40 -11.63 9.52
N GLN A 8 -10.53 -12.63 9.52
CA GLN A 8 -10.15 -13.37 10.73
C GLN A 8 -8.64 -13.34 10.91
N VAL A 9 -8.21 -13.21 12.15
CA VAL A 9 -6.80 -13.35 12.55
C VAL A 9 -6.59 -14.73 13.17
N VAL A 10 -5.65 -15.48 12.60
CA VAL A 10 -5.26 -16.80 13.08
C VAL A 10 -3.80 -16.75 13.50
N ASN A 11 -3.53 -17.11 14.73
CA ASN A 11 -2.17 -17.33 15.20
C ASN A 11 -1.72 -18.74 14.77
N LEU A 12 -0.66 -18.80 13.95
CA LEU A 12 -0.19 -20.06 13.37
C LEU A 12 0.58 -20.94 14.37
N ASP A 13 1.19 -20.35 15.41
CA ASP A 13 1.93 -21.11 16.41
C ASP A 13 1.00 -21.93 17.28
N ILE A 14 -0.07 -21.31 17.77
CA ILE A 14 -1.09 -22.00 18.59
C ILE A 14 -2.26 -22.55 17.76
N ARG A 15 -2.27 -22.30 16.45
CA ARG A 15 -3.29 -22.75 15.48
C ARG A 15 -4.72 -22.40 15.86
N ARG A 16 -4.92 -21.19 16.40
CA ARG A 16 -6.23 -20.72 16.84
C ARG A 16 -6.57 -19.36 16.26
N LYS A 17 -7.85 -19.15 16.01
CA LYS A 17 -8.39 -17.80 15.75
C LYS A 17 -8.24 -16.98 17.01
N VAL A 18 -7.65 -15.77 16.86
CA VAL A 18 -7.41 -14.83 17.97
C VAL A 18 -8.26 -13.57 17.86
N ALA A 19 -8.78 -13.23 16.67
CA ALA A 19 -9.67 -12.09 16.50
C ALA A 19 -10.54 -12.21 15.25
N ASP A 20 -11.66 -11.48 15.26
CA ASP A 20 -12.44 -11.14 14.07
C ASP A 20 -12.26 -9.64 13.79
N LEU A 21 -12.06 -9.31 12.51
CA LEU A 21 -11.90 -7.93 12.05
C LEU A 21 -13.17 -7.55 11.25
N PRO A 22 -14.06 -6.73 11.82
CA PRO A 22 -15.24 -6.24 11.11
C PRO A 22 -14.85 -5.13 10.12
N ILE A 23 -14.22 -5.51 9.02
CA ILE A 23 -13.81 -4.57 7.97
C ILE A 23 -14.82 -4.65 6.83
N ALA A 24 -15.43 -3.51 6.51
CA ALA A 24 -16.35 -3.41 5.39
C ALA A 24 -15.62 -3.53 4.04
N GLY A 25 -16.31 -3.99 3.01
CA GLY A 25 -15.77 -4.14 1.67
C GLY A 25 -14.91 -5.38 1.51
N MET A 26 -13.79 -5.24 0.81
CA MET A 26 -12.87 -6.35 0.53
C MET A 26 -11.41 -5.90 0.75
N PRO A 27 -10.91 -5.93 1.99
CA PRO A 27 -9.54 -5.57 2.28
C PRO A 27 -8.57 -6.53 1.58
N HIS A 28 -7.54 -5.99 0.94
CA HIS A 28 -6.51 -6.77 0.27
C HIS A 28 -5.32 -7.01 1.21
N LEU A 29 -5.54 -7.79 2.26
CA LEU A 29 -4.60 -8.01 3.36
C LEU A 29 -3.23 -8.52 2.90
N GLY A 30 -3.18 -9.31 1.84
CA GLY A 30 -1.93 -9.82 1.26
C GLY A 30 -1.03 -8.76 0.64
N SER A 31 -1.54 -7.56 0.38
CA SER A 31 -0.77 -6.38 -0.05
C SER A 31 -0.62 -5.35 1.05
N GLY A 32 -1.12 -5.64 2.25
CA GLY A 32 -0.97 -4.79 3.42
C GLY A 32 0.48 -4.71 3.88
N ILE A 33 0.79 -3.64 4.58
CA ILE A 33 2.09 -3.37 5.17
C ILE A 33 1.95 -3.14 6.67
N THR A 34 3.02 -3.41 7.41
CA THR A 34 3.10 -3.09 8.83
C THR A 34 4.05 -1.93 9.07
N PHE A 35 3.77 -1.13 10.08
CA PHE A 35 4.66 -0.07 10.56
C PHE A 35 4.34 0.32 12.00
N ALA A 36 5.29 1.00 12.67
CA ALA A 36 5.08 1.52 14.01
C ALA A 36 4.18 2.77 14.00
N TRP A 37 3.21 2.82 14.91
CA TRP A 37 2.32 3.97 15.10
C TRP A 37 1.89 4.09 16.57
N ASN A 38 2.11 5.25 17.18
CA ASN A 38 1.72 5.53 18.57
C ASN A 38 2.12 4.43 19.58
N GLY A 39 3.34 3.91 19.47
CA GLY A 39 3.87 2.89 20.38
C GLY A 39 3.33 1.46 20.16
N THR A 40 2.58 1.23 19.09
CA THR A 40 2.12 -0.09 18.67
C THR A 40 2.52 -0.38 17.22
N THR A 41 2.35 -1.62 16.77
CA THR A 41 2.46 -1.98 15.36
C THR A 41 1.07 -2.00 14.75
N VAL A 42 0.91 -1.35 13.60
CA VAL A 42 -0.32 -1.38 12.83
C VAL A 42 -0.13 -2.13 11.51
N LEU A 43 -1.20 -2.74 11.03
CA LEU A 43 -1.35 -3.28 9.67
C LEU A 43 -2.22 -2.31 8.89
N ALA A 44 -1.71 -1.75 7.80
CA ALA A 44 -2.46 -0.93 6.87
C ALA A 44 -2.71 -1.71 5.58
N SER A 45 -3.94 -1.76 5.13
CA SER A 45 -4.36 -2.55 3.97
C SER A 45 -5.28 -1.75 3.04
N PRO A 46 -4.98 -1.71 1.73
CA PRO A 46 -5.92 -1.16 0.76
C PRO A 46 -7.19 -2.01 0.68
N ASN A 47 -8.30 -1.37 0.35
CA ASN A 47 -9.61 -2.00 0.24
C ASN A 47 -10.06 -2.04 -1.21
N LEU A 48 -10.32 -3.25 -1.73
CA LEU A 48 -10.77 -3.48 -3.11
C LEU A 48 -12.27 -3.16 -3.30
N GLY A 49 -13.03 -3.14 -2.22
CA GLY A 49 -14.47 -2.86 -2.24
C GLY A 49 -14.80 -1.38 -2.13
N GLY A 50 -13.80 -0.51 -1.94
CA GLY A 50 -14.02 0.93 -1.79
C GLY A 50 -12.70 1.71 -1.76
N GLY A 51 -12.77 3.01 -1.99
CA GLY A 51 -11.61 3.90 -1.93
C GLY A 51 -11.17 4.17 -0.50
N ALA A 52 -10.48 3.22 0.12
CA ALA A 52 -9.99 3.32 1.48
C ALA A 52 -8.73 2.49 1.73
N VAL A 53 -8.00 2.89 2.77
CA VAL A 53 -6.98 2.08 3.45
C VAL A 53 -7.43 1.91 4.90
N ASP A 54 -7.59 0.68 5.34
CA ASP A 54 -7.92 0.36 6.73
C ASP A 54 -6.63 0.14 7.52
N VAL A 55 -6.51 0.83 8.66
CA VAL A 55 -5.36 0.72 9.57
C VAL A 55 -5.82 0.03 10.84
N ILE A 56 -5.17 -1.08 11.16
CA ILE A 56 -5.56 -2.01 12.21
C ILE A 56 -4.43 -2.10 13.25
N ASP A 57 -4.73 -1.87 14.49
CA ASP A 57 -3.82 -2.13 15.61
C ASP A 57 -3.62 -3.63 15.76
N MET A 58 -2.39 -4.12 15.62
CA MET A 58 -2.08 -5.55 15.68
C MET A 58 -2.05 -6.13 17.10
N LYS A 59 -2.11 -5.29 18.14
CA LYS A 59 -2.22 -5.74 19.53
C LYS A 59 -3.69 -5.98 19.92
N THR A 60 -4.57 -5.05 19.52
CA THR A 60 -5.99 -5.10 19.89
C THR A 60 -6.87 -5.68 18.79
N TRP A 61 -6.36 -5.77 17.57
CA TRP A 61 -7.08 -6.16 16.35
C TRP A 61 -8.30 -5.29 16.07
N LYS A 62 -8.20 -4.01 16.41
CA LYS A 62 -9.25 -3.02 16.11
C LYS A 62 -8.78 -2.07 15.02
N THR A 63 -9.71 -1.68 14.16
CA THR A 63 -9.46 -0.60 13.19
C THR A 63 -9.31 0.71 13.96
N VAL A 64 -8.15 1.36 13.81
CA VAL A 64 -7.84 2.65 14.44
C VAL A 64 -8.08 3.82 13.49
N ARG A 65 -8.05 3.58 12.19
CA ARG A 65 -8.32 4.58 11.15
C ARG A 65 -8.78 3.91 9.86
N THR A 66 -9.70 4.55 9.16
CA THR A 66 -10.00 4.29 7.75
C THR A 66 -9.68 5.55 6.97
N ILE A 67 -8.68 5.47 6.10
CA ILE A 67 -8.16 6.60 5.32
C ILE A 67 -8.85 6.57 3.96
N LYS A 68 -9.53 7.66 3.58
CA LYS A 68 -10.17 7.76 2.26
C LYS A 68 -9.11 7.94 1.17
N THR A 69 -9.29 7.21 0.07
CA THR A 69 -8.51 7.31 -1.17
C THR A 69 -9.43 7.59 -2.36
N PRO A 70 -8.89 8.06 -3.51
CA PRO A 70 -9.72 8.36 -4.68
C PRO A 70 -10.49 7.17 -5.26
N GLY A 71 -10.04 5.95 -4.97
CA GLY A 71 -10.70 4.75 -5.42
C GLY A 71 -10.08 3.47 -4.85
N PRO A 72 -10.68 2.31 -5.14
CA PRO A 72 -10.17 1.03 -4.66
C PRO A 72 -8.72 0.80 -5.10
N GLY A 73 -7.86 0.50 -4.13
CA GLY A 73 -6.45 0.20 -4.33
C GLY A 73 -6.14 -1.28 -4.18
N PHE A 74 -5.03 -1.69 -4.74
CA PHE A 74 -4.57 -3.07 -4.71
C PHE A 74 -3.24 -3.23 -3.97
N PHE A 75 -2.31 -2.29 -4.16
CA PHE A 75 -0.97 -2.36 -3.58
C PHE A 75 -0.70 -1.18 -2.66
N MET A 76 0.00 -1.47 -1.58
CA MET A 76 0.52 -0.48 -0.65
C MET A 76 1.96 -0.82 -0.28
N ARG A 77 2.83 0.18 -0.20
CA ARG A 77 4.22 0.03 0.22
C ARG A 77 4.71 1.24 0.99
N SER A 78 5.69 1.00 1.81
CA SER A 78 6.47 2.00 2.52
C SER A 78 7.91 1.50 2.69
N HIS A 79 8.68 2.19 3.50
CA HIS A 79 10.04 1.82 3.90
C HIS A 79 10.33 2.41 5.29
N GLU A 80 11.21 1.76 6.07
CA GLU A 80 11.60 2.23 7.42
C GLU A 80 12.21 3.65 7.39
N GLN A 81 12.90 4.00 6.31
CA GLN A 81 13.60 5.29 6.15
C GLN A 81 12.72 6.42 5.61
N THR A 82 11.43 6.19 5.40
CA THR A 82 10.49 7.24 4.96
C THR A 82 9.29 7.33 5.90
N PRO A 83 8.83 8.56 6.23
CA PRO A 83 7.60 8.74 7.01
C PRO A 83 6.33 8.47 6.19
N TYR A 84 6.45 8.13 4.91
CA TYR A 84 5.31 8.02 4.00
C TYR A 84 5.05 6.60 3.54
N ALA A 85 3.77 6.26 3.42
CA ALA A 85 3.29 5.08 2.74
C ALA A 85 2.55 5.45 1.46
N TRP A 86 2.70 4.65 0.41
CA TRP A 86 2.13 4.90 -0.90
C TRP A 86 1.15 3.79 -1.26
N THR A 87 -0.01 4.17 -1.77
CA THR A 87 -1.03 3.21 -2.25
C THR A 87 -1.58 3.64 -3.60
N ASP A 88 -1.96 2.68 -4.43
CA ASP A 88 -2.62 2.93 -5.70
C ASP A 88 -4.15 2.99 -5.56
N SER A 89 -4.80 3.39 -6.65
CA SER A 89 -6.25 3.30 -6.84
C SER A 89 -6.56 2.56 -8.15
N MET A 90 -5.72 1.57 -8.49
CA MET A 90 -5.71 0.96 -9.82
C MET A 90 -7.00 0.23 -10.19
N MET A 91 -7.82 -0.14 -9.21
CA MET A 91 -9.11 -0.80 -9.43
C MET A 91 -10.24 0.19 -9.75
N SER A 92 -9.96 1.50 -9.70
CA SER A 92 -10.94 2.55 -10.01
C SER A 92 -10.84 2.97 -11.49
N PRO A 93 -11.93 2.90 -12.26
CA PRO A 93 -11.92 3.40 -13.63
C PRO A 93 -11.58 4.90 -13.74
N SER A 94 -11.95 5.70 -12.72
CA SER A 94 -11.79 7.15 -12.72
C SER A 94 -10.53 7.64 -12.00
N ALA A 95 -9.88 6.81 -11.19
CA ALA A 95 -8.72 7.20 -10.36
C ALA A 95 -7.51 6.25 -10.51
N LYS A 96 -7.55 5.32 -11.47
CA LYS A 96 -6.47 4.34 -11.71
C LYS A 96 -5.11 4.98 -12.04
N ASP A 97 -5.12 6.26 -12.39
CA ASP A 97 -3.93 7.05 -12.72
C ASP A 97 -3.25 7.69 -11.50
N THR A 98 -3.74 7.41 -10.29
CA THR A 98 -3.37 8.14 -9.07
C THR A 98 -2.75 7.22 -8.03
N LEU A 99 -1.59 7.62 -7.49
CA LEU A 99 -1.05 7.13 -6.23
C LEU A 99 -1.33 8.14 -5.13
N THR A 100 -1.78 7.66 -3.98
CA THR A 100 -1.98 8.46 -2.77
C THR A 100 -0.82 8.24 -1.81
N ILE A 101 -0.27 9.32 -1.29
CA ILE A 101 0.83 9.33 -0.33
C ILE A 101 0.25 9.69 1.03
N ILE A 102 0.50 8.85 2.02
CA ILE A 102 -0.05 8.93 3.37
C ILE A 102 1.11 9.13 4.36
N ASP A 103 0.98 10.12 5.25
CA ASP A 103 1.91 10.26 6.37
C ASP A 103 1.62 9.16 7.41
N LYS A 104 2.59 8.32 7.71
CA LYS A 104 2.45 7.21 8.68
C LYS A 104 2.23 7.68 10.13
N ARG A 105 2.62 8.91 10.47
CA ARG A 105 2.47 9.45 11.82
C ARG A 105 1.06 9.95 12.08
N THR A 106 0.49 10.67 11.11
CA THR A 106 -0.83 11.27 11.23
C THR A 106 -1.94 10.40 10.67
N LEU A 107 -1.60 9.41 9.83
CA LEU A 107 -2.53 8.56 9.06
C LEU A 107 -3.43 9.39 8.14
N GLU A 108 -2.90 10.49 7.60
CA GLU A 108 -3.61 11.39 6.68
C GLU A 108 -2.95 11.37 5.29
N PRO A 109 -3.74 11.47 4.21
CA PRO A 109 -3.20 11.72 2.88
C PRO A 109 -2.52 13.10 2.84
N VAL A 110 -1.31 13.16 2.31
CA VAL A 110 -0.52 14.41 2.22
C VAL A 110 -0.23 14.84 0.79
N ALA A 111 -0.25 13.91 -0.15
CA ALA A 111 0.00 14.20 -1.56
C ALA A 111 -0.59 13.13 -2.48
N GLN A 112 -0.63 13.45 -3.76
CA GLN A 112 -0.94 12.54 -4.84
C GLN A 112 0.07 12.74 -5.97
N VAL A 113 0.45 11.65 -6.64
CA VAL A 113 1.12 11.68 -7.93
C VAL A 113 0.23 11.04 -8.99
N ARG A 114 0.25 11.57 -10.20
CA ARG A 114 -0.66 11.14 -11.26
C ARG A 114 0.06 10.88 -12.57
N GLU A 115 -0.44 9.90 -13.30
CA GLU A 115 -0.11 9.62 -14.70
C GLU A 115 -1.41 9.70 -15.54
N PRO A 116 -1.82 10.89 -15.97
CA PRO A 116 -3.15 11.11 -16.55
C PRO A 116 -3.51 10.15 -17.68
N GLY A 117 -4.67 9.49 -17.57
CA GLY A 117 -5.18 8.57 -18.56
C GLY A 117 -4.56 7.17 -18.59
N LYS A 118 -3.56 6.91 -17.73
CA LYS A 118 -2.86 5.61 -17.65
C LYS A 118 -3.05 4.95 -16.28
N THR A 119 -2.84 3.65 -16.21
CA THR A 119 -2.89 2.93 -14.93
C THR A 119 -1.56 3.06 -14.22
N LEU A 120 -1.53 3.74 -13.07
CA LEU A 120 -0.34 3.87 -12.21
C LEU A 120 -0.50 2.97 -10.98
N ALA A 121 0.38 2.00 -10.84
CA ALA A 121 0.21 0.94 -9.86
C ALA A 121 1.53 0.35 -9.35
N HIS A 122 1.41 -0.49 -8.34
CA HIS A 122 2.44 -1.35 -7.82
C HIS A 122 3.72 -0.61 -7.43
N ILE A 123 3.69 0.00 -6.27
CA ILE A 123 4.83 0.74 -5.71
C ILE A 123 5.83 -0.24 -5.10
N GLU A 124 7.11 0.06 -5.25
CA GLU A 124 8.19 -0.59 -4.51
C GLU A 124 9.27 0.45 -4.17
N PHE A 125 10.03 0.24 -3.11
CA PHE A 125 11.09 1.15 -2.67
C PHE A 125 12.47 0.60 -2.99
N THR A 126 13.43 1.49 -3.23
CA THR A 126 14.86 1.13 -3.26
C THR A 126 15.30 0.63 -1.87
N ARG A 127 16.41 -0.09 -1.83
CA ARG A 127 16.98 -0.65 -0.59
C ARG A 127 17.19 0.38 0.52
N ASP A 128 17.53 1.60 0.14
CA ASP A 128 17.78 2.73 1.04
C ASP A 128 16.53 3.58 1.32
N GLY A 129 15.40 3.26 0.70
CA GLY A 129 14.14 3.99 0.88
C GLY A 129 14.11 5.38 0.22
N ARG A 130 15.15 5.78 -0.52
CA ARG A 130 15.23 7.12 -1.13
C ARG A 130 14.30 7.32 -2.31
N TYR A 131 13.99 6.24 -3.01
CA TYR A 131 13.17 6.31 -4.21
C TYR A 131 12.01 5.31 -4.14
N ALA A 132 10.86 5.74 -4.62
CA ALA A 132 9.69 4.92 -4.87
C ALA A 132 9.57 4.65 -6.37
N LEU A 133 9.37 3.40 -6.74
CA LEU A 133 9.24 2.96 -8.12
C LEU A 133 7.78 2.57 -8.37
N ALA A 134 7.16 3.13 -9.39
CA ALA A 134 5.79 2.81 -9.79
C ALA A 134 5.73 2.31 -11.23
N SER A 135 4.77 1.46 -11.52
CA SER A 135 4.52 0.94 -12.85
C SER A 135 3.42 1.72 -13.54
N VAL A 136 3.70 2.28 -14.71
CA VAL A 136 2.68 2.69 -15.67
C VAL A 136 2.28 1.45 -16.46
N TRP A 137 1.19 0.81 -16.04
CA TRP A 137 0.80 -0.52 -16.52
C TRP A 137 0.01 -0.46 -17.82
N GLU A 138 0.66 0.06 -18.87
CA GLU A 138 0.10 0.20 -20.23
C GLU A 138 1.07 -0.36 -21.27
N MET A 139 0.60 -0.56 -22.50
CA MET A 139 1.45 -1.05 -23.60
C MET A 139 2.57 -0.06 -23.94
N ASP A 140 2.28 1.24 -23.86
CA ASP A 140 3.20 2.37 -23.92
C ASP A 140 3.57 2.85 -22.51
N GLY A 141 3.86 1.90 -21.64
CA GLY A 141 4.10 2.12 -20.21
C GLY A 141 5.52 2.52 -19.88
N ALA A 142 5.78 2.57 -18.60
CA ALA A 142 7.09 2.92 -18.05
C ALA A 142 7.26 2.40 -16.62
N LEU A 143 8.49 2.23 -16.20
CA LEU A 143 8.86 2.23 -14.80
C LEU A 143 9.24 3.67 -14.44
N VAL A 144 8.50 4.28 -13.51
CA VAL A 144 8.73 5.65 -13.06
C VAL A 144 9.35 5.63 -11.68
N VAL A 145 10.39 6.42 -11.49
CA VAL A 145 11.12 6.58 -10.23
C VAL A 145 10.81 7.94 -9.66
N PHE A 146 10.27 7.96 -8.45
CA PHE A 146 9.99 9.18 -7.69
C PHE A 146 10.96 9.32 -6.53
N ASP A 147 11.36 10.53 -6.22
CA ASP A 147 12.00 10.84 -4.95
C ASP A 147 10.97 10.65 -3.82
N ALA A 148 11.30 9.83 -2.81
CA ALA A 148 10.38 9.45 -1.75
C ALA A 148 10.10 10.56 -0.73
N THR A 149 10.83 11.69 -0.79
CA THR A 149 10.67 12.85 0.09
C THR A 149 9.93 13.98 -0.61
N THR A 150 10.29 14.29 -1.86
CA THR A 150 9.73 15.41 -2.63
C THR A 150 8.56 14.99 -3.51
N PHE A 151 8.38 13.67 -3.73
CA PHE A 151 7.37 13.04 -4.59
C PHE A 151 7.51 13.39 -6.08
N LYS A 152 8.62 14.01 -6.46
CA LYS A 152 8.90 14.39 -7.84
C LYS A 152 9.46 13.20 -8.63
N GLU A 153 9.03 13.08 -9.88
CA GLU A 153 9.66 12.16 -10.82
C GLU A 153 11.12 12.55 -11.05
N VAL A 154 12.03 11.59 -10.88
CA VAL A 154 13.47 11.78 -11.09
C VAL A 154 14.00 10.96 -12.26
N LYS A 155 13.29 9.90 -12.64
CA LYS A 155 13.67 9.06 -13.78
C LYS A 155 12.47 8.28 -14.33
N ARG A 156 12.49 8.08 -15.63
CA ARG A 156 11.50 7.26 -16.34
C ARG A 156 12.21 6.30 -17.28
N LEU A 157 11.83 5.03 -17.22
CA LEU A 157 12.31 3.98 -18.10
C LEU A 157 11.14 3.47 -18.94
N PRO A 158 11.03 3.82 -20.22
CA PRO A 158 10.01 3.28 -21.09
C PRO A 158 10.00 1.76 -21.08
N MET A 159 8.85 1.17 -20.90
CA MET A 159 8.72 -0.29 -20.76
C MET A 159 7.32 -0.72 -21.16
N LYS A 160 7.23 -1.75 -21.98
CA LYS A 160 5.95 -2.31 -22.38
C LYS A 160 5.31 -3.02 -21.20
N LYS A 161 4.17 -2.54 -20.76
CA LYS A 161 3.27 -3.13 -19.76
C LYS A 161 4.02 -3.68 -18.54
N PRO A 162 4.83 -2.87 -17.82
CA PRO A 162 5.51 -3.34 -16.62
C PRO A 162 4.47 -3.79 -15.59
N VAL A 163 4.68 -4.98 -15.05
CA VAL A 163 3.82 -5.54 -14.01
C VAL A 163 4.48 -5.38 -12.64
N GLY A 164 4.13 -6.22 -11.70
CA GLY A 164 4.68 -6.21 -10.36
C GLY A 164 6.20 -6.28 -10.31
N LYS A 165 6.77 -5.61 -9.34
CA LYS A 165 8.19 -5.61 -9.02
C LYS A 165 8.37 -5.74 -7.51
N TYR A 166 9.44 -6.39 -7.11
CA TYR A 166 9.69 -6.65 -5.69
C TYR A 166 11.14 -6.38 -5.36
N ASN A 167 11.39 -5.63 -4.31
CA ASN A 167 12.71 -5.53 -3.72
C ASN A 167 12.90 -6.70 -2.75
N VAL A 168 13.56 -7.75 -3.21
CA VAL A 168 13.79 -8.96 -2.41
C VAL A 168 14.56 -8.65 -1.14
N TRP A 169 15.53 -7.75 -1.19
CA TRP A 169 16.26 -7.30 0.00
C TRP A 169 15.32 -6.73 1.05
N ASN A 170 14.49 -5.75 0.71
CA ASN A 170 13.55 -5.16 1.65
C ASN A 170 12.61 -6.23 2.22
N LYS A 171 12.12 -7.12 1.38
CA LYS A 171 11.17 -8.15 1.77
C LYS A 171 11.72 -9.14 2.81
N ILE A 172 13.00 -9.48 2.75
CA ILE A 172 13.61 -10.46 3.66
C ILE A 172 14.37 -9.84 4.83
N THR A 173 14.67 -8.53 4.78
CA THR A 173 15.48 -7.86 5.82
C THR A 173 14.73 -6.79 6.60
N ARG A 174 13.54 -6.37 6.12
CA ARG A 174 12.74 -5.31 6.73
C ARG A 174 11.46 -5.86 7.32
N SER A 175 11.04 -5.30 8.44
CA SER A 175 9.76 -5.60 9.09
C SER A 175 8.69 -4.57 8.78
N GLU A 176 9.07 -3.39 8.29
CA GLU A 176 8.15 -2.30 7.97
C GLU A 176 8.04 -2.05 6.48
N GLY A 177 6.85 -1.64 6.06
CA GLY A 177 6.59 -1.09 4.74
C GLY A 177 6.56 -2.09 3.60
N THR A 178 6.79 -3.35 3.87
CA THR A 178 6.77 -4.44 2.88
C THR A 178 5.71 -5.48 3.24
N SER A 179 5.14 -6.12 2.24
CA SER A 179 4.25 -7.27 2.45
C SER A 179 5.05 -8.57 2.56
N HIS A 180 4.67 -9.41 3.45
CA HIS A 180 5.29 -10.72 3.70
C HIS A 180 4.41 -11.86 3.19
#